data_ef013a84c181801687c7cfae59484308
#
_entry.id   ef013a84c181801687c7cfae59484308
#
_cell.length_a   1.000
_cell.length_b   1.000
_cell.length_c   1.000
_cell.angle_alpha   90.00
_cell.angle_beta   90.00
_cell.angle_gamma   90.00
#
_symmetry.space_group_name_H-M   'P 1'
#
loop_
_entity.id
_entity.type
_entity.pdbx_description
1 polymer ?
#
loop_
_entity_poly.entity_id
_entity_poly.type
_entity_poly.pdbx_seq_one_letter_code
_entity_poly.pdbx_strand_id
1 'polypeptide(L)' 'IIVEDPDSVEPLNTILHENGKYIIGRMGIPYHKRKICIISIALDAPQNTISALAGMIGNLKGISVKTAYSSVISKD' A
#
# COMPACT_ATOMS: atom_id res chain seq x y z
N ILE A 1 -2.97 0.19 4.38
CA ILE A 1 -3.23 1.52 3.79
C ILE A 1 -4.64 1.92 4.11
N ILE A 2 -4.80 3.08 4.72
CA ILE A 2 -6.11 3.67 4.98
C ILE A 2 -6.27 4.87 4.07
N VAL A 3 -7.32 4.87 3.26
CA VAL A 3 -7.61 5.97 2.33
C VAL A 3 -8.82 6.74 2.83
N GLU A 4 -8.60 7.99 3.23
CA GLU A 4 -9.68 8.87 3.71
C GLU A 4 -10.14 9.85 2.62
N ASP A 5 -9.26 10.17 1.67
CA ASP A 5 -9.55 11.11 0.60
C ASP A 5 -9.74 10.36 -0.72
N PRO A 6 -10.96 10.34 -1.28
CA PRO A 6 -11.20 9.61 -2.52
C PRO A 6 -10.40 10.14 -3.72
N ASP A 7 -9.95 11.39 -3.67
CA ASP A 7 -9.13 11.96 -4.75
C ASP A 7 -7.74 11.33 -4.81
N SER A 8 -7.31 10.65 -3.75
CA SER A 8 -6.02 9.97 -3.71
C SER A 8 -6.05 8.54 -4.25
N VAL A 9 -7.24 8.02 -4.56
CA VAL A 9 -7.37 6.63 -5.05
C VAL A 9 -6.64 6.45 -6.39
N GLU A 10 -6.80 7.38 -7.31
CA GLU A 10 -6.17 7.27 -8.62
C GLU A 10 -4.63 7.34 -8.54
N PRO A 11 -4.05 8.35 -7.85
CA PRO A 11 -2.59 8.35 -7.65
C PRO A 11 -2.08 7.11 -6.92
N LEU A 12 -2.82 6.61 -5.94
CA LEU A 12 -2.45 5.38 -5.25
C LEU A 12 -2.41 4.19 -6.21
N ASN A 13 -3.45 4.03 -7.02
CA ASN A 13 -3.50 2.94 -7.98
C ASN A 13 -2.37 3.03 -9.01
N THR A 14 -1.98 4.24 -9.41
CA THR A 14 -0.85 4.44 -10.32
C THR A 14 0.45 3.94 -9.68
N ILE A 15 0.70 4.31 -8.43
CA ILE A 15 1.90 3.85 -7.72
C ILE A 15 1.91 2.33 -7.62
N LEU A 16 0.78 1.73 -7.27
CA LEU A 16 0.70 0.27 -7.13
C LEU A 16 0.88 -0.43 -8.48
N HIS A 17 0.32 0.12 -9.53
CA HIS A 17 0.48 -0.44 -10.87
C HIS A 17 1.94 -0.42 -11.33
N GLU A 18 2.63 0.68 -11.09
CA GLU A 18 4.04 0.82 -11.46
C GLU A 18 4.94 -0.13 -10.69
N ASN A 19 4.50 -0.59 -9.52
CA ASN A 19 5.26 -1.51 -8.68
C ASN A 19 4.63 -2.91 -8.64
N GLY A 20 3.82 -3.23 -9.64
CA GLY A 20 3.06 -4.48 -9.68
C GLY A 20 3.91 -5.73 -9.61
N LYS A 21 5.15 -5.68 -10.10
CA LYS A 21 6.05 -6.84 -10.07
C LYS A 21 6.40 -7.31 -8.67
N TYR A 22 6.25 -6.43 -7.68
CA TYR A 22 6.54 -6.77 -6.29
C TYR A 22 5.29 -7.23 -5.52
N ILE A 23 4.11 -7.06 -6.09
CA ILE A 23 2.85 -7.33 -5.39
C ILE A 23 2.45 -8.78 -5.57
N ILE A 24 2.33 -9.51 -4.44
CA ILE A 24 1.88 -10.90 -4.42
C ILE A 24 0.37 -10.96 -4.39
N GLY A 25 -0.25 -10.07 -3.61
CA GLY A 25 -1.69 -10.06 -3.45
C GLY A 25 -2.17 -8.71 -2.93
N ARG A 26 -3.45 -8.45 -3.15
CA ARG A 26 -4.07 -7.18 -2.79
C ARG A 26 -5.51 -7.42 -2.38
N MET A 27 -5.94 -6.74 -1.30
CA MET A 27 -7.33 -6.80 -0.84
C MET A 27 -7.78 -5.40 -0.45
N GLY A 28 -8.93 -4.99 -0.97
CA GLY A 28 -9.54 -3.71 -0.63
C GLY A 28 -10.86 -3.93 0.08
N ILE A 29 -11.07 -3.20 1.18
CA ILE A 29 -12.29 -3.28 1.97
C ILE A 29 -12.86 -1.87 2.13
N PRO A 30 -13.95 -1.53 1.42
CA PRO A 30 -14.61 -0.25 1.66
C PRO A 30 -15.33 -0.29 3.01
N TYR A 31 -15.07 0.69 3.85
CA TYR A 31 -15.70 0.79 5.14
C TYR A 31 -16.63 2.01 5.15
N HIS A 32 -17.85 1.81 4.71
CA HIS A 32 -18.80 2.89 4.46
C HIS A 32 -19.17 3.67 5.72
N LYS A 33 -19.19 3.00 6.85
CA LYS A 33 -19.55 3.64 8.12
C LYS A 33 -18.65 4.81 8.45
N ARG A 34 -17.37 4.73 8.10
CA ARG A 34 -16.38 5.78 8.34
C ARG A 34 -15.93 6.49 7.08
N LYS A 35 -16.50 6.12 5.95
CA LYS A 35 -16.17 6.72 4.65
C LYS A 35 -14.69 6.59 4.32
N ILE A 36 -14.11 5.44 4.63
CA ILE A 36 -12.71 5.13 4.33
C ILE A 36 -12.63 3.85 3.52
N CYS A 37 -11.48 3.65 2.89
CA CYS A 37 -11.15 2.38 2.24
C CYS A 37 -9.89 1.82 2.88
N ILE A 38 -9.93 0.55 3.26
CA ILE A 38 -8.80 -0.16 3.85
C ILE A 38 -8.21 -1.05 2.76
N ILE A 39 -6.92 -0.87 2.47
CA ILE A 39 -6.25 -1.66 1.43
C ILE A 39 -5.07 -2.38 2.06
N SER A 40 -5.06 -3.71 1.91
CA SER A 40 -3.97 -4.56 2.37
C SER A 40 -3.23 -5.10 1.17
N ILE A 41 -1.90 -4.98 1.18
CA ILE A 41 -1.07 -5.41 0.07
C ILE A 41 0.05 -6.29 0.60
N ALA A 42 0.18 -7.48 0.01
CA ALA A 42 1.29 -8.37 0.30
C ALA A 42 2.37 -8.15 -0.76
N LEU A 43 3.59 -7.90 -0.29
CA LEU A 43 4.72 -7.58 -1.16
C LEU A 43 5.87 -8.56 -0.93
N ASP A 44 6.55 -8.88 -2.02
CA ASP A 44 7.83 -9.58 -1.99
C ASP A 44 8.86 -8.68 -2.68
N ALA A 45 9.65 -7.98 -1.87
CA ALA A 45 10.61 -7.00 -2.35
C ALA A 45 11.70 -6.75 -1.29
N PRO A 46 12.85 -6.19 -1.69
CA PRO A 46 13.84 -5.75 -0.71
C PRO A 46 13.25 -4.71 0.24
N GLN A 47 13.73 -4.69 1.47
CA GLN A 47 13.19 -3.81 2.50
C GLN A 47 13.26 -2.33 2.10
N ASN A 48 14.34 -1.92 1.45
CA ASN A 48 14.47 -0.53 1.02
C ASN A 48 13.45 -0.17 -0.07
N THR A 49 13.08 -1.11 -0.92
CA THR A 49 12.03 -0.90 -1.92
C THR A 49 10.67 -0.71 -1.25
N ILE A 50 10.38 -1.56 -0.25
CA ILE A 50 9.12 -1.46 0.50
C ILE A 50 9.05 -0.13 1.24
N SER A 51 10.15 0.29 1.87
CA SER A 51 10.19 1.57 2.59
C SER A 51 9.96 2.76 1.66
N ALA A 52 10.59 2.73 0.48
CA ALA A 52 10.42 3.80 -0.50
C ALA A 52 8.97 3.85 -1.00
N LEU A 53 8.38 2.69 -1.27
CA LEU A 53 7.00 2.60 -1.74
C LEU A 53 6.03 3.10 -0.66
N ALA A 54 6.23 2.70 0.59
CA ALA A 54 5.41 3.17 1.71
C ALA A 54 5.51 4.69 1.87
N GLY A 55 6.69 5.26 1.66
CA GLY A 55 6.89 6.70 1.71
C GLY A 55 6.14 7.45 0.63
N MET A 56 6.19 6.93 -0.60
CA MET A 56 5.45 7.53 -1.71
C MET A 56 3.94 7.50 -1.47
N ILE A 57 3.43 6.37 -1.00
CA ILE A 57 1.99 6.21 -0.71
C ILE A 57 1.59 7.12 0.45
N GLY A 58 2.39 7.16 1.51
CA GLY A 58 2.10 7.96 2.70
C GLY A 58 2.11 9.47 2.45
N ASN A 59 2.74 9.92 1.36
CA ASN A 59 2.73 11.32 0.99
C ASN A 59 1.45 11.76 0.29
N LEU A 60 0.60 10.83 -0.12
CA LEU A 60 -0.67 11.18 -0.74
C LEU A 60 -1.63 11.74 0.31
N LYS A 61 -2.41 12.73 -0.10
CA LYS A 61 -3.35 13.40 0.80
C LYS A 61 -4.37 12.42 1.34
N GLY A 62 -4.57 12.43 2.65
CA GLY A 62 -5.59 11.60 3.29
C GLY A 62 -5.28 10.12 3.29
N ILE A 63 -4.02 9.74 3.16
CA ILE A 63 -3.61 8.33 3.20
C ILE A 63 -2.67 8.08 4.36
N SER A 64 -2.93 7.00 5.10
CA SER A 64 -2.08 6.50 6.18
C SER A 64 -1.57 5.11 5.81
N VAL A 65 -0.30 4.85 6.10
CA VAL A 65 0.33 3.56 5.78
C VAL A 65 0.96 2.97 7.04
N LYS A 66 0.77 1.67 7.22
CA LYS A 66 1.50 0.88 8.20
C LYS A 66 2.14 -0.29 7.47
N THR A 67 3.36 -0.61 7.84
CA THR A 67 4.13 -1.67 7.20
C THR A 67 4.57 -2.70 8.23
N ALA A 68 4.40 -3.97 7.90
CA ALA A 68 4.92 -5.07 8.71
C ALA A 68 5.89 -5.87 7.85
N TYR A 69 7.03 -6.20 8.41
CA TYR A 69 8.08 -6.94 7.70
C TYR A 69 8.22 -8.34 8.26
N SER A 70 8.54 -9.28 7.37
CA SER A 70 8.87 -10.64 7.75
C SER A 70 10.25 -11.01 7.20
N SER A 71 11.08 -11.60 8.06
CA SER A 71 12.41 -12.06 7.65
C SER A 71 12.36 -13.43 6.97
N VAL A 72 11.23 -14.11 7.00
CA VAL A 72 11.13 -15.48 6.47
C VAL A 72 11.35 -15.51 4.96
N ILE A 73 10.76 -14.57 4.24
CA ILE A 73 10.85 -14.52 2.78
C ILE A 73 12.17 -13.95 2.31
N SER A 74 12.77 -13.06 3.09
CA SER A 74 13.96 -12.31 2.68
C SER A 74 15.24 -13.13 2.67
N LYS A 75 15.19 -14.42 3.01
CA LYS A 75 16.38 -15.29 3.02
C LYS A 75 16.78 -15.77 1.64
N ASP A 76 15.93 -15.63 0.70
CA ASP A 76 16.21 -16.00 -0.68
C ASP A 76 16.75 -14.82 -1.45
#